data_d2fda1241db73f51be66164b85ce8ce1
#
_entry.id   d2fda1241db73f51be66164b85ce8ce1
#
_cell.length_a   1.000
_cell.length_b   1.000
_cell.length_c   1.000
_cell.angle_alpha   90.00
_cell.angle_beta   90.00
_cell.angle_gamma   90.00
#
_symmetry.space_group_name_H-M   'P 1'
#
loop_
_entity.id
_entity.type
_entity.pdbx_description
1 polymer ?
#
loop_
_entity_poly.entity_id
_entity_poly.type
_entity_poly.pdbx_seq_one_letter_code
_entity_poly.pdbx_strand_id
1 'polypeptide(L)'
;MCQTKRELHAAHALGLTASISLRCSAGAVAGPEGQDHWPEHYPYCGGTFQSPIDIKSELMRFDPTLRPIQVQNYNLAPGEQLTLGNNGHSIQISLPHTMHISSLPHRYTAAQLHFHWGSRGRAAGSEHVVNSRQSAAEMHVVHFNSDRYPNVSTAVDKSDGLAVLGVLIEVGEFNPTFEHFLKFINGIKYMGQRVQIPGFNVRALLPARLDEYYRYDGSLTTPPCYPSVLWTVFRDRVTVSHQQFLALATALYASSAQDSAPLPLNNNYRRLQLPDSRTVLVSFKEGECVFYTRFGYYWRSTWLLSSEGHLL
;
A
#
# COMPACT_ATOMS: atom_id res chain seq x y z
N MET A 1 2.65 14.37 -37.40
CA MET A 1 3.99 15.01 -37.33
C MET A 1 4.08 15.72 -35.98
N CYS A 2 4.70 15.10 -35.02
CA CYS A 2 4.95 15.67 -33.72
C CYS A 2 6.44 15.75 -33.53
N GLN A 3 6.94 16.98 -33.39
CA GLN A 3 8.36 17.29 -33.31
C GLN A 3 8.90 16.95 -31.92
N THR A 4 9.93 16.11 -31.91
CA THR A 4 10.86 15.92 -30.80
C THR A 4 11.64 17.22 -30.53
N LYS A 5 11.59 17.73 -29.29
CA LYS A 5 12.64 18.61 -28.78
C LYS A 5 13.27 17.98 -27.55
N ARG A 6 14.52 17.58 -27.72
CA ARG A 6 15.51 17.39 -26.64
C ARG A 6 15.85 18.77 -26.09
N GLU A 7 15.77 18.93 -24.77
CA GLU A 7 16.60 19.90 -24.04
C GLU A 7 16.99 19.30 -22.69
N LEU A 8 18.20 18.74 -22.65
CA LEU A 8 19.01 18.66 -21.44
C LEU A 8 19.75 20.00 -21.29
N HIS A 9 19.54 20.75 -20.24
CA HIS A 9 20.60 21.53 -19.60
C HIS A 9 20.19 21.98 -18.20
N ALA A 10 21.03 21.60 -17.25
CA ALA A 10 21.37 22.19 -15.96
C ALA A 10 20.42 23.23 -15.32
N ALA A 11 19.88 22.89 -14.16
CA ALA A 11 19.58 23.85 -13.11
C ALA A 11 20.00 23.29 -11.74
N HIS A 12 21.11 23.82 -11.25
CA HIS A 12 21.54 23.73 -9.85
C HIS A 12 20.70 24.66 -8.99
N ALA A 13 20.45 24.18 -7.75
CA ALA A 13 20.04 24.94 -6.58
C ALA A 13 18.70 25.69 -6.64
N LEU A 14 17.67 25.00 -6.15
CA LEU A 14 16.67 25.53 -5.21
C LEU A 14 15.79 24.32 -4.83
N GLY A 15 15.58 24.09 -3.52
CA GLY A 15 14.90 22.92 -2.97
C GLY A 15 13.47 22.75 -3.47
N LEU A 16 13.33 22.07 -4.58
CA LEU A 16 12.07 21.60 -5.14
C LEU A 16 12.05 20.09 -4.97
N THR A 17 11.18 19.62 -4.09
CA THR A 17 10.69 18.23 -4.13
C THR A 17 10.19 17.99 -5.55
N ALA A 18 11.00 17.33 -6.36
CA ALA A 18 10.60 16.90 -7.69
C ALA A 18 9.46 15.86 -7.52
N SER A 19 8.23 16.36 -7.52
CA SER A 19 7.08 15.54 -7.86
C SER A 19 7.30 15.13 -9.31
N ILE A 20 7.71 13.88 -9.54
CA ILE A 20 7.62 13.26 -10.85
C ILE A 20 6.12 13.21 -11.16
N SER A 21 5.63 14.25 -11.83
CA SER A 21 4.26 14.32 -12.33
C SER A 21 4.19 13.45 -13.59
N LEU A 22 4.08 12.16 -13.37
CA LEU A 22 3.76 11.21 -14.42
C LEU A 22 2.25 11.26 -14.64
N ARG A 23 1.81 11.69 -15.80
CA ARG A 23 0.44 11.56 -16.26
C ARG A 23 0.17 10.08 -16.62
N CYS A 24 0.14 9.23 -15.61
CA CYS A 24 -0.36 7.87 -15.73
C CYS A 24 -1.64 7.81 -14.91
N SER A 25 -2.79 7.73 -15.54
CA SER A 25 -4.05 7.44 -14.88
C SER A 25 -3.97 6.00 -14.35
N ALA A 26 -3.71 5.86 -13.04
CA ALA A 26 -3.87 4.62 -12.31
C ALA A 26 -5.36 4.38 -12.05
N GLY A 27 -6.08 4.10 -13.10
CA GLY A 27 -7.44 3.58 -13.08
C GLY A 27 -7.49 2.56 -14.20
N ALA A 28 -8.38 1.60 -14.13
CA ALA A 28 -8.64 0.63 -15.19
C ALA A 28 -9.19 1.32 -16.45
N VAL A 29 -8.42 2.25 -17.02
CA VAL A 29 -8.75 2.90 -18.26
C VAL A 29 -8.20 2.02 -19.38
N ALA A 30 -9.10 1.34 -20.09
CA ALA A 30 -8.81 0.83 -21.41
C ALA A 30 -8.48 2.04 -22.29
N GLY A 31 -7.21 2.16 -22.71
CA GLY A 31 -6.73 3.28 -23.52
C GLY A 31 -5.22 3.29 -23.59
N PRO A 32 -4.61 4.18 -24.40
CA PRO A 32 -3.16 4.23 -24.60
C PRO A 32 -2.35 4.50 -23.32
N GLU A 33 -2.99 4.97 -22.27
CA GLU A 33 -2.39 5.20 -20.94
C GLU A 33 -2.66 4.04 -19.95
N GLY A 34 -3.35 2.99 -20.39
CA GLY A 34 -3.76 1.86 -19.55
C GLY A 34 -2.58 0.95 -19.16
N GLN A 35 -2.80 0.10 -18.16
CA GLN A 35 -1.76 -0.80 -17.58
C GLN A 35 -1.13 -1.73 -18.63
N ASP A 36 -1.84 -2.08 -19.71
CA ASP A 36 -1.33 -2.92 -20.78
C ASP A 36 -0.20 -2.27 -21.56
N HIS A 37 -0.20 -0.93 -21.64
CA HIS A 37 0.79 -0.13 -22.36
C HIS A 37 1.93 0.38 -21.47
N TRP A 38 1.87 0.16 -20.15
CA TRP A 38 2.95 0.60 -19.26
C TRP A 38 4.34 0.07 -19.67
N PRO A 39 4.51 -1.21 -20.08
CA PRO A 39 5.80 -1.73 -20.50
C PRO A 39 6.44 -1.02 -21.70
N GLU A 40 5.63 -0.39 -22.56
CA GLU A 40 6.11 0.34 -23.73
C GLU A 40 6.94 1.58 -23.34
N HIS A 41 6.57 2.22 -22.22
CA HIS A 41 7.22 3.43 -21.70
C HIS A 41 8.05 3.17 -20.45
N TYR A 42 7.70 2.13 -19.70
CA TYR A 42 8.33 1.73 -18.43
C TYR A 42 8.65 0.23 -18.48
N PRO A 43 9.82 -0.16 -19.03
CA PRO A 43 10.16 -1.56 -19.28
C PRO A 43 10.06 -2.46 -18.04
N TYR A 44 10.37 -1.93 -16.85
CA TYR A 44 10.24 -2.69 -15.61
C TYR A 44 8.81 -3.16 -15.33
N CYS A 45 7.77 -2.45 -15.81
CA CYS A 45 6.38 -2.85 -15.61
C CYS A 45 6.01 -4.17 -16.30
N GLY A 46 6.77 -4.57 -17.32
CA GLY A 46 6.64 -5.88 -17.99
C GLY A 46 7.69 -6.90 -17.56
N GLY A 47 8.51 -6.57 -16.56
CA GLY A 47 9.57 -7.44 -16.06
C GLY A 47 9.09 -8.46 -15.02
N THR A 48 10.07 -9.06 -14.34
CA THR A 48 9.85 -10.01 -13.25
C THR A 48 9.78 -9.28 -11.89
N PHE A 49 9.46 -10.02 -10.81
CA PHE A 49 9.36 -9.49 -9.45
C PHE A 49 8.35 -8.35 -9.31
N GLN A 50 7.28 -8.40 -10.09
CA GLN A 50 6.25 -7.37 -10.10
C GLN A 50 5.22 -7.56 -8.98
N SER A 51 4.61 -6.44 -8.55
CA SER A 51 3.55 -6.36 -7.56
C SER A 51 2.32 -5.64 -8.14
N PRO A 52 1.10 -5.90 -7.61
CA PRO A 52 0.77 -6.84 -6.52
C PRO A 52 0.66 -8.29 -6.99
N ILE A 53 0.56 -9.22 -6.04
CA ILE A 53 0.36 -10.66 -6.29
C ILE A 53 -0.86 -11.21 -5.53
N ASP A 54 -1.38 -12.36 -5.97
CA ASP A 54 -2.26 -13.19 -5.14
C ASP A 54 -1.39 -14.04 -4.20
N ILE A 55 -1.44 -13.75 -2.91
CA ILE A 55 -0.71 -14.46 -1.85
C ILE A 55 -1.48 -15.74 -1.55
N LYS A 56 -1.09 -16.82 -2.20
CA LYS A 56 -1.72 -18.13 -2.06
C LYS A 56 -0.98 -19.00 -1.06
N SER A 57 -1.71 -19.83 -0.32
CA SER A 57 -1.16 -20.71 0.72
C SER A 57 -0.02 -21.58 0.21
N GLU A 58 -0.08 -22.06 -1.03
CA GLU A 58 0.96 -22.86 -1.66
C GLU A 58 2.28 -22.12 -1.92
N LEU A 59 2.27 -20.78 -1.92
CA LEU A 59 3.47 -19.95 -2.03
C LEU A 59 4.07 -19.59 -0.67
N MET A 60 3.36 -19.88 0.42
CA MET A 60 3.75 -19.47 1.77
C MET A 60 4.77 -20.43 2.36
N ARG A 61 5.79 -19.87 2.99
CA ARG A 61 6.76 -20.59 3.80
C ARG A 61 6.96 -19.89 5.13
N PHE A 62 6.73 -20.60 6.23
CA PHE A 62 6.99 -20.08 7.57
C PHE A 62 8.48 -19.81 7.76
N ASP A 63 8.81 -18.60 8.23
CA ASP A 63 10.15 -18.20 8.59
C ASP A 63 10.18 -17.74 10.06
N PRO A 64 10.76 -18.53 10.98
CA PRO A 64 10.82 -18.19 12.40
C PRO A 64 11.76 -17.02 12.71
N THR A 65 12.51 -16.52 11.75
CA THR A 65 13.40 -15.36 11.92
C THR A 65 12.66 -14.04 11.74
N LEU A 66 11.46 -14.05 11.12
CA LEU A 66 10.63 -12.87 10.99
C LEU A 66 10.14 -12.38 12.35
N ARG A 67 10.55 -11.18 12.72
CA ARG A 67 10.19 -10.53 13.99
C ARG A 67 8.97 -9.64 13.81
N PRO A 68 8.18 -9.38 14.89
CA PRO A 68 7.11 -8.38 14.84
C PRO A 68 7.61 -7.05 14.30
N ILE A 69 6.81 -6.43 13.44
CA ILE A 69 7.14 -5.10 12.89
C ILE A 69 7.09 -4.07 14.02
N GLN A 70 8.18 -3.30 14.15
CA GLN A 70 8.29 -2.22 15.13
C GLN A 70 8.37 -0.88 14.40
N VAL A 71 7.36 -0.05 14.63
CA VAL A 71 7.29 1.31 14.10
C VAL A 71 7.58 2.32 15.20
N GLN A 72 8.31 3.39 14.87
CA GLN A 72 8.74 4.42 15.80
C GLN A 72 8.19 5.78 15.36
N ASN A 73 7.77 6.59 16.33
CA ASN A 73 7.29 7.96 16.14
C ASN A 73 6.03 8.08 15.27
N TYR A 74 5.18 7.04 15.23
CA TYR A 74 3.93 7.02 14.46
C TYR A 74 2.78 7.75 15.18
N ASN A 75 2.92 8.05 16.46
CA ASN A 75 1.94 8.82 17.23
C ASN A 75 2.32 10.30 17.18
N LEU A 76 1.81 10.99 16.15
CA LEU A 76 2.09 12.41 15.93
C LEU A 76 1.20 13.29 16.80
N ALA A 77 1.77 14.36 17.33
CA ALA A 77 1.02 15.33 18.11
C ALA A 77 0.06 16.13 17.22
N PRO A 78 -1.10 16.57 17.72
CA PRO A 78 -2.04 17.41 16.95
C PRO A 78 -1.46 18.74 16.47
N GLY A 79 -0.40 19.23 17.13
CA GLY A 79 0.34 20.44 16.72
C GLY A 79 1.25 20.22 15.52
N GLU A 80 1.56 18.97 15.16
CA GLU A 80 2.26 18.66 13.93
C GLU A 80 1.29 18.76 12.75
N GLN A 81 1.78 19.21 11.61
CA GLN A 81 0.95 19.33 10.41
C GLN A 81 1.40 18.33 9.36
N LEU A 82 0.43 17.66 8.75
CA LEU A 82 0.62 16.76 7.64
C LEU A 82 -0.02 17.33 6.38
N THR A 83 0.60 17.08 5.23
CA THR A 83 0.01 17.46 3.95
C THR A 83 -0.80 16.30 3.40
N LEU A 84 -2.12 16.49 3.27
CA LEU A 84 -3.04 15.62 2.58
C LEU A 84 -3.23 16.14 1.15
N GLY A 85 -3.14 15.28 0.14
CA GLY A 85 -3.28 15.69 -1.25
C GLY A 85 -3.89 14.63 -2.15
N ASN A 86 -4.42 15.07 -3.28
CA ASN A 86 -4.86 14.25 -4.40
C ASN A 86 -3.81 14.37 -5.51
N ASN A 87 -3.11 13.29 -5.83
CA ASN A 87 -2.07 13.29 -6.86
C ASN A 87 -2.59 12.83 -8.24
N GLY A 88 -3.91 12.66 -8.41
CA GLY A 88 -4.55 12.16 -9.62
C GLY A 88 -4.63 10.63 -9.69
N HIS A 89 -3.92 9.93 -8.81
CA HIS A 89 -3.89 8.46 -8.75
C HIS A 89 -4.37 7.92 -7.41
N SER A 90 -4.21 8.69 -6.35
CA SER A 90 -4.59 8.33 -5.00
C SER A 90 -4.71 9.58 -4.12
N ILE A 91 -5.28 9.38 -2.96
CA ILE A 91 -5.13 10.27 -1.82
C ILE A 91 -3.82 9.93 -1.11
N GLN A 92 -3.00 10.94 -0.84
CA GLN A 92 -1.68 10.77 -0.23
C GLN A 92 -1.51 11.68 0.97
N ILE A 93 -0.91 11.15 2.04
CA ILE A 93 -0.47 11.92 3.21
C ILE A 93 1.05 11.86 3.27
N SER A 94 1.70 13.03 3.23
CA SER A 94 3.15 13.13 3.45
C SER A 94 3.46 12.88 4.92
N LEU A 95 4.48 12.07 5.21
CA LEU A 95 4.86 11.68 6.56
C LEU A 95 6.20 12.30 6.98
N PRO A 96 6.38 12.66 8.25
CA PRO A 96 7.64 13.19 8.73
C PRO A 96 8.72 12.11 8.80
N HIS A 97 9.96 12.50 8.52
CA HIS A 97 11.12 11.59 8.51
C HIS A 97 11.55 11.11 9.91
N THR A 98 10.90 11.59 10.96
CA THR A 98 11.06 11.02 12.31
C THR A 98 10.42 9.66 12.44
N MET A 99 9.34 9.40 11.66
CA MET A 99 8.67 8.10 11.58
C MET A 99 9.56 7.08 10.86
N HIS A 100 9.69 5.88 11.42
CA HIS A 100 10.51 4.83 10.79
C HIS A 100 10.15 3.43 11.30
N ILE A 101 10.59 2.41 10.54
CA ILE A 101 10.59 1.01 10.96
C ILE A 101 11.99 0.69 11.52
N SER A 102 12.03 0.11 12.72
CA SER A 102 13.28 -0.24 13.43
C SER A 102 13.60 -1.74 13.48
N SER A 103 12.65 -2.60 13.09
CA SER A 103 12.76 -4.06 13.15
C SER A 103 13.27 -4.73 11.87
N LEU A 104 13.58 -3.96 10.83
CA LEU A 104 14.19 -4.43 9.59
C LEU A 104 15.72 -4.35 9.65
N PRO A 105 16.47 -5.03 8.76
CA PRO A 105 17.92 -5.00 8.75
C PRO A 105 18.54 -3.61 8.64
N HIS A 106 17.83 -2.67 8.01
CA HIS A 106 18.15 -1.26 7.92
C HIS A 106 17.04 -0.41 8.52
N ARG A 107 17.35 0.84 8.86
CA ARG A 107 16.35 1.83 9.22
C ARG A 107 15.62 2.28 7.97
N TYR A 108 14.32 2.04 7.92
CA TYR A 108 13.45 2.50 6.84
C TYR A 108 12.60 3.67 7.33
N THR A 109 12.88 4.85 6.81
CA THR A 109 12.24 6.12 7.18
C THR A 109 10.99 6.36 6.34
N ALA A 110 9.89 6.75 6.98
CA ALA A 110 8.63 7.01 6.31
C ALA A 110 8.72 8.21 5.34
N ALA A 111 8.06 8.09 4.21
CA ALA A 111 7.94 9.15 3.22
C ALA A 111 6.49 9.60 3.05
N GLN A 112 5.57 8.67 2.86
CA GLN A 112 4.15 8.94 2.64
C GLN A 112 3.30 7.70 2.87
N LEU A 113 1.99 7.90 3.02
CA LEU A 113 0.99 6.84 2.90
C LEU A 113 -0.05 7.21 1.84
N HIS A 114 -0.62 6.19 1.20
CA HIS A 114 -1.66 6.36 0.19
C HIS A 114 -2.58 5.14 0.16
N PHE A 115 -3.66 5.23 -0.63
CA PHE A 115 -4.71 4.24 -0.66
C PHE A 115 -5.06 3.77 -2.06
N HIS A 116 -5.50 2.52 -2.17
CA HIS A 116 -6.09 1.91 -3.35
C HIS A 116 -7.49 1.41 -2.98
N TRP A 117 -8.49 1.63 -3.85
CA TRP A 117 -9.89 1.28 -3.56
C TRP A 117 -10.65 0.95 -4.84
N GLY A 118 -11.81 0.32 -4.67
CA GLY A 118 -12.70 -0.05 -5.75
C GLY A 118 -13.60 1.11 -6.22
N SER A 119 -14.88 0.84 -6.39
CA SER A 119 -15.88 1.81 -6.79
C SER A 119 -17.11 1.73 -5.89
N ARG A 120 -18.04 2.69 -6.04
CA ARG A 120 -19.29 2.76 -5.26
C ARG A 120 -20.06 1.44 -5.26
N GLY A 121 -20.13 0.75 -6.39
CA GLY A 121 -20.88 -0.50 -6.56
C GLY A 121 -20.06 -1.77 -6.28
N ARG A 122 -18.76 -1.65 -6.04
CA ARG A 122 -17.85 -2.78 -5.86
C ARG A 122 -16.78 -2.47 -4.81
N ALA A 123 -16.99 -2.97 -3.61
CA ALA A 123 -16.01 -2.91 -2.51
C ALA A 123 -14.93 -4.01 -2.67
N ALA A 124 -14.22 -3.97 -3.80
CA ALA A 124 -13.12 -4.86 -4.15
C ALA A 124 -12.06 -4.01 -4.87
N GLY A 125 -11.06 -3.54 -4.14
CA GLY A 125 -10.10 -2.56 -4.64
C GLY A 125 -8.73 -2.64 -3.99
N SER A 126 -8.46 -3.67 -3.15
CA SER A 126 -7.11 -3.94 -2.71
C SER A 126 -6.23 -4.34 -3.88
N GLU A 127 -4.96 -4.01 -3.83
CA GLU A 127 -3.97 -4.44 -4.81
C GLU A 127 -3.55 -5.88 -4.56
N HIS A 128 -3.12 -6.19 -3.30
CA HIS A 128 -2.87 -7.58 -2.91
C HIS A 128 -4.19 -8.32 -2.68
N VAL A 129 -4.13 -9.59 -3.03
CA VAL A 129 -5.19 -10.57 -2.85
C VAL A 129 -4.63 -11.71 -1.99
N VAL A 130 -5.42 -12.27 -1.09
CA VAL A 130 -5.01 -13.39 -0.25
C VAL A 130 -5.96 -14.56 -0.50
N ASN A 131 -5.44 -15.68 -0.98
CA ASN A 131 -6.21 -16.87 -1.35
C ASN A 131 -7.42 -16.50 -2.24
N SER A 132 -7.16 -15.72 -3.30
CA SER A 132 -8.15 -15.24 -4.28
C SER A 132 -9.25 -14.34 -3.70
N ARG A 133 -9.10 -13.86 -2.46
CA ARG A 133 -10.03 -12.92 -1.83
C ARG A 133 -9.45 -11.50 -1.84
N GLN A 134 -10.04 -10.63 -2.64
CA GLN A 134 -9.73 -9.20 -2.71
C GLN A 134 -10.49 -8.43 -1.62
N SER A 135 -9.81 -7.51 -0.92
CA SER A 135 -10.41 -6.61 0.07
C SER A 135 -11.01 -5.37 -0.57
N ALA A 136 -11.79 -4.60 0.19
CA ALA A 136 -12.46 -3.38 -0.30
C ALA A 136 -11.48 -2.30 -0.72
N ALA A 137 -10.38 -2.17 0.04
CA ALA A 137 -9.32 -1.20 -0.20
C ALA A 137 -8.00 -1.71 0.40
N GLU A 138 -6.93 -0.98 0.12
CA GLU A 138 -5.61 -1.23 0.69
C GLU A 138 -4.88 0.09 0.95
N MET A 139 -4.19 0.17 2.07
CA MET A 139 -3.32 1.29 2.42
C MET A 139 -1.87 0.86 2.32
N HIS A 140 -1.04 1.70 1.73
CA HIS A 140 0.41 1.54 1.66
C HIS A 140 1.12 2.62 2.47
N VAL A 141 1.99 2.24 3.40
CA VAL A 141 2.90 3.16 4.08
C VAL A 141 4.29 2.93 3.52
N VAL A 142 4.76 3.89 2.76
CA VAL A 142 6.03 3.82 2.01
C VAL A 142 7.17 4.37 2.84
N HIS A 143 8.26 3.60 2.91
CA HIS A 143 9.49 3.96 3.61
C HIS A 143 10.69 3.77 2.68
N PHE A 144 11.74 4.54 2.90
CA PHE A 144 13.01 4.39 2.18
C PHE A 144 14.16 4.05 3.15
N ASN A 145 15.14 3.31 2.67
CA ASN A 145 16.33 2.90 3.41
C ASN A 145 17.21 4.12 3.69
N SER A 146 17.03 4.74 4.86
CA SER A 146 17.74 5.95 5.24
C SER A 146 19.15 5.72 5.78
N ASP A 147 19.54 4.47 6.03
CA ASP A 147 20.93 4.13 6.34
C ASP A 147 21.83 4.27 5.08
N ARG A 148 21.25 4.05 3.89
CA ARG A 148 22.00 4.03 2.64
C ARG A 148 21.70 5.19 1.70
N TYR A 149 20.48 5.75 1.78
CA TYR A 149 20.02 6.76 0.82
C TYR A 149 19.47 7.99 1.54
N PRO A 150 19.80 9.21 1.08
CA PRO A 150 19.40 10.45 1.75
C PRO A 150 17.92 10.78 1.63
N ASN A 151 17.22 10.22 0.63
CA ASN A 151 15.80 10.47 0.38
C ASN A 151 15.18 9.36 -0.49
N VAL A 152 13.85 9.39 -0.60
CA VAL A 152 13.08 8.42 -1.38
C VAL A 152 13.46 8.42 -2.87
N SER A 153 13.79 9.58 -3.44
CA SER A 153 14.11 9.69 -4.88
C SER A 153 15.41 8.98 -5.25
N THR A 154 16.37 8.92 -4.33
CA THR A 154 17.63 8.20 -4.53
C THR A 154 17.52 6.72 -4.20
N ALA A 155 16.53 6.33 -3.39
CA ALA A 155 16.28 4.95 -2.98
C ALA A 155 15.38 4.19 -3.95
N VAL A 156 14.52 4.88 -4.68
CA VAL A 156 13.36 4.32 -5.38
C VAL A 156 13.67 3.23 -6.41
N ASP A 157 14.84 3.27 -7.04
CA ASP A 157 15.32 2.32 -8.06
C ASP A 157 16.35 1.29 -7.52
N LYS A 158 16.61 1.31 -6.21
CA LYS A 158 17.58 0.41 -5.57
C LYS A 158 16.88 -0.84 -5.02
N SER A 159 17.50 -1.99 -5.18
CA SER A 159 16.92 -3.29 -4.79
C SER A 159 16.60 -3.41 -3.30
N ASP A 160 17.29 -2.64 -2.44
CA ASP A 160 17.05 -2.54 -1.01
C ASP A 160 16.50 -1.16 -0.60
N GLY A 161 16.02 -0.39 -1.58
CA GLY A 161 15.70 1.02 -1.42
C GLY A 161 14.43 1.29 -0.62
N LEU A 162 13.41 0.47 -0.77
CA LEU A 162 12.09 0.73 -0.21
C LEU A 162 11.58 -0.43 0.66
N ALA A 163 10.82 -0.09 1.69
CA ALA A 163 9.97 -1.03 2.43
C ALA A 163 8.55 -0.46 2.51
N VAL A 164 7.57 -1.27 2.15
CA VAL A 164 6.16 -0.85 2.17
C VAL A 164 5.36 -1.75 3.11
N LEU A 165 4.60 -1.11 3.99
CA LEU A 165 3.59 -1.78 4.82
C LEU A 165 2.26 -1.73 4.09
N GLY A 166 1.73 -2.89 3.72
CA GLY A 166 0.40 -3.07 3.12
C GLY A 166 -0.63 -3.44 4.18
N VAL A 167 -1.73 -2.71 4.23
CA VAL A 167 -2.84 -2.95 5.16
C VAL A 167 -4.11 -3.15 4.35
N LEU A 168 -4.66 -4.36 4.41
CA LEU A 168 -5.93 -4.70 3.77
C LEU A 168 -7.10 -4.11 4.57
N ILE A 169 -8.06 -3.53 3.87
CA ILE A 169 -9.19 -2.80 4.45
C ILE A 169 -10.49 -3.46 4.01
N GLU A 170 -11.34 -3.80 4.98
CA GLU A 170 -12.70 -4.33 4.74
C GLU A 170 -13.76 -3.31 5.11
N VAL A 171 -14.93 -3.42 4.48
CA VAL A 171 -16.12 -2.69 4.94
C VAL A 171 -16.70 -3.42 6.16
N GLY A 172 -16.82 -2.69 7.26
CA GLY A 172 -17.27 -3.23 8.54
C GLY A 172 -17.54 -2.12 9.54
N GLU A 173 -16.91 -2.19 10.71
CA GLU A 173 -17.07 -1.20 11.77
C GLU A 173 -16.49 0.17 11.39
N PHE A 174 -17.07 1.22 12.00
CA PHE A 174 -16.57 2.59 11.86
C PHE A 174 -15.16 2.71 12.43
N ASN A 175 -14.27 3.38 11.69
CA ASN A 175 -12.90 3.61 12.12
C ASN A 175 -12.66 5.09 12.44
N PRO A 176 -12.55 5.46 13.72
CA PRO A 176 -12.39 6.86 14.09
C PRO A 176 -11.07 7.47 13.58
N THR A 177 -10.04 6.66 13.35
CA THR A 177 -8.76 7.15 12.87
C THR A 177 -8.84 7.63 11.42
N PHE A 178 -9.67 7.01 10.59
CA PHE A 178 -9.90 7.46 9.21
C PHE A 178 -10.55 8.84 9.14
N GLU A 179 -11.37 9.22 10.13
CA GLU A 179 -12.01 10.54 10.18
C GLU A 179 -10.99 11.69 10.31
N HIS A 180 -9.78 11.44 10.82
CA HIS A 180 -8.76 12.49 10.93
C HIS A 180 -8.39 13.09 9.57
N PHE A 181 -8.49 12.33 8.49
CA PHE A 181 -8.20 12.84 7.14
C PHE A 181 -9.43 12.86 6.23
N LEU A 182 -10.40 11.93 6.37
CA LEU A 182 -11.60 11.90 5.52
C LEU A 182 -12.45 13.17 5.63
N LYS A 183 -12.52 13.79 6.80
CA LYS A 183 -13.25 15.06 6.99
C LYS A 183 -12.68 16.22 6.14
N PHE A 184 -11.46 16.10 5.64
CA PHE A 184 -10.82 17.09 4.76
C PHE A 184 -10.88 16.71 3.27
N ILE A 185 -11.50 15.59 2.91
CA ILE A 185 -11.49 15.04 1.55
C ILE A 185 -12.07 16.01 0.52
N ASN A 186 -13.04 16.85 0.91
CA ASN A 186 -13.63 17.88 0.05
C ASN A 186 -12.63 18.98 -0.34
N GLY A 187 -11.55 19.17 0.42
CA GLY A 187 -10.48 20.13 0.13
C GLY A 187 -9.47 19.62 -0.89
N ILE A 188 -9.53 18.33 -1.25
CA ILE A 188 -8.61 17.69 -2.20
C ILE A 188 -9.35 16.97 -3.33
N LYS A 189 -10.52 17.47 -3.70
CA LYS A 189 -11.43 16.86 -4.65
C LYS A 189 -10.80 16.57 -6.01
N TYR A 190 -9.94 17.49 -6.50
CA TYR A 190 -9.34 17.41 -7.82
C TYR A 190 -7.82 17.19 -7.74
N MET A 191 -7.28 16.61 -8.83
CA MET A 191 -5.83 16.38 -8.97
C MET A 191 -5.05 17.68 -8.71
N GLY A 192 -3.98 17.57 -7.93
CA GLY A 192 -3.08 18.65 -7.56
C GLY A 192 -3.50 19.42 -6.32
N GLN A 193 -4.73 19.27 -5.82
CA GLN A 193 -5.17 19.92 -4.60
C GLN A 193 -4.51 19.32 -3.35
N ARG A 194 -4.20 20.17 -2.39
CA ARG A 194 -3.55 19.82 -1.12
C ARG A 194 -4.11 20.65 0.01
N VAL A 195 -4.19 20.07 1.20
CA VAL A 195 -4.59 20.75 2.45
C VAL A 195 -3.67 20.32 3.58
N GLN A 196 -3.50 21.20 4.56
CA GLN A 196 -2.82 20.87 5.81
C GLN A 196 -3.83 20.27 6.78
N ILE A 197 -3.49 19.16 7.38
CA ILE A 197 -4.30 18.49 8.41
C ILE A 197 -3.50 18.36 9.70
N PRO A 198 -4.13 18.40 10.87
CA PRO A 198 -3.45 18.14 12.15
C PRO A 198 -2.81 16.74 12.18
N GLY A 199 -1.67 16.64 12.86
CA GLY A 199 -1.06 15.35 13.18
C GLY A 199 -2.02 14.47 13.98
N PHE A 200 -1.89 13.15 13.80
CA PHE A 200 -2.69 12.16 14.50
C PHE A 200 -1.88 10.88 14.70
N ASN A 201 -2.42 9.94 15.47
CA ASN A 201 -1.77 8.65 15.67
C ASN A 201 -1.86 7.76 14.41
N VAL A 202 -0.86 7.85 13.53
CA VAL A 202 -0.78 7.04 12.29
C VAL A 202 -0.65 5.55 12.62
N ARG A 203 -0.10 5.17 13.81
CA ARG A 203 -0.05 3.77 14.27
C ARG A 203 -1.46 3.13 14.33
N ALA A 204 -2.49 3.94 14.62
CA ALA A 204 -3.86 3.46 14.72
C ALA A 204 -4.53 3.18 13.35
N LEU A 205 -3.88 3.51 12.23
CA LEU A 205 -4.28 3.04 10.89
C LEU A 205 -3.78 1.62 10.59
N LEU A 206 -2.75 1.14 11.32
CA LEU A 206 -2.24 -0.21 11.18
C LEU A 206 -3.07 -1.19 12.03
N PRO A 207 -3.03 -2.51 11.75
CA PRO A 207 -3.64 -3.52 12.61
C PRO A 207 -3.13 -3.44 14.05
N ALA A 208 -3.93 -3.93 15.00
CA ALA A 208 -3.55 -3.98 16.41
C ALA A 208 -2.27 -4.80 16.61
N ARG A 209 -2.20 -5.96 15.94
CA ARG A 209 -1.05 -6.85 15.95
C ARG A 209 -0.20 -6.67 14.70
N LEU A 210 1.12 -6.51 14.87
CA LEU A 210 2.10 -6.35 13.79
C LEU A 210 3.05 -7.55 13.71
N ASP A 211 2.70 -8.66 14.34
CA ASP A 211 3.48 -9.89 14.42
C ASP A 211 3.11 -10.91 13.34
N GLU A 212 1.92 -10.81 12.74
CA GLU A 212 1.47 -11.71 11.68
C GLU A 212 1.39 -10.99 10.33
N TYR A 213 2.27 -11.37 9.39
CA TYR A 213 2.35 -10.74 8.09
C TYR A 213 2.96 -11.65 7.02
N TYR A 214 2.72 -11.29 5.78
CA TYR A 214 3.32 -11.82 4.57
C TYR A 214 4.48 -10.93 4.15
N ARG A 215 5.62 -11.53 3.79
CA ARG A 215 6.84 -10.86 3.38
C ARG A 215 7.32 -11.38 2.03
N TYR A 216 7.57 -10.48 1.05
CA TYR A 216 8.15 -10.87 -0.23
C TYR A 216 8.86 -9.69 -0.90
N ASP A 217 9.78 -9.98 -1.82
CA ASP A 217 10.44 -8.99 -2.66
C ASP A 217 9.57 -8.71 -3.89
N GLY A 218 9.26 -7.44 -4.12
CA GLY A 218 8.39 -7.02 -5.20
C GLY A 218 8.72 -5.63 -5.72
N SER A 219 7.74 -5.01 -6.34
CA SER A 219 7.91 -3.75 -7.05
C SER A 219 6.99 -2.64 -6.54
N LEU A 220 7.23 -1.42 -7.04
CA LEU A 220 6.21 -0.39 -7.07
C LEU A 220 5.02 -0.90 -7.90
N THR A 221 3.80 -0.57 -7.48
CA THR A 221 2.56 -0.95 -8.18
C THR A 221 2.11 0.08 -9.21
N THR A 222 2.85 1.17 -9.34
CA THR A 222 2.66 2.20 -10.38
C THR A 222 3.97 2.41 -11.14
N PRO A 223 3.92 2.89 -12.39
CA PRO A 223 5.13 3.25 -13.11
C PRO A 223 6.05 4.16 -12.28
N PRO A 224 7.37 3.90 -12.32
CA PRO A 224 8.12 3.03 -13.25
C PRO A 224 8.23 1.55 -12.83
N CYS A 225 7.46 1.06 -11.86
CA CYS A 225 7.39 -0.34 -11.43
C CYS A 225 8.74 -0.96 -11.02
N TYR A 226 9.63 -0.17 -10.44
CA TYR A 226 10.95 -0.65 -10.02
C TYR A 226 10.85 -1.81 -9.04
N PRO A 227 11.60 -2.91 -9.22
CA PRO A 227 11.63 -4.07 -8.32
C PRO A 227 12.49 -3.77 -7.08
N SER A 228 12.10 -2.75 -6.34
CA SER A 228 12.86 -2.12 -5.25
C SER A 228 12.19 -2.22 -3.89
N VAL A 229 11.10 -3.01 -3.77
CA VAL A 229 10.24 -2.98 -2.60
C VAL A 229 10.30 -4.27 -1.80
N LEU A 230 10.68 -4.15 -0.53
CA LEU A 230 10.44 -5.17 0.48
C LEU A 230 9.01 -5.01 1.00
N TRP A 231 8.12 -5.90 0.58
CA TRP A 231 6.71 -5.89 0.98
C TRP A 231 6.48 -6.57 2.32
N THR A 232 5.69 -5.91 3.15
CA THR A 232 5.10 -6.46 4.36
C THR A 232 3.60 -6.24 4.30
N VAL A 233 2.83 -7.28 4.02
CA VAL A 233 1.36 -7.21 4.00
C VAL A 233 0.85 -7.86 5.28
N PHE A 234 0.12 -7.11 6.11
CA PHE A 234 -0.38 -7.65 7.37
C PHE A 234 -1.52 -8.66 7.15
N ARG A 235 -1.52 -9.72 7.96
CA ARG A 235 -2.57 -10.74 7.94
C ARG A 235 -3.90 -10.19 8.45
N ASP A 236 -3.86 -9.45 9.57
CA ASP A 236 -5.03 -8.82 10.14
C ASP A 236 -5.49 -7.65 9.28
N ARG A 237 -6.76 -7.62 8.96
CA ARG A 237 -7.38 -6.53 8.20
C ARG A 237 -7.91 -5.47 9.14
N VAL A 238 -7.94 -4.22 8.70
CA VAL A 238 -8.64 -3.14 9.38
C VAL A 238 -10.01 -2.93 8.75
N THR A 239 -10.94 -2.33 9.49
CA THR A 239 -12.27 -2.04 8.98
C THR A 239 -12.50 -0.55 8.83
N VAL A 240 -13.37 -0.19 7.90
CA VAL A 240 -13.96 1.14 7.76
C VAL A 240 -15.47 0.97 7.56
N SER A 241 -16.28 1.93 8.02
CA SER A 241 -17.71 1.84 7.78
C SER A 241 -18.02 1.98 6.29
N HIS A 242 -19.20 1.50 5.89
CA HIS A 242 -19.67 1.67 4.50
C HIS A 242 -19.68 3.14 4.05
N GLN A 243 -20.04 4.06 4.96
CA GLN A 243 -20.03 5.50 4.68
C GLN A 243 -18.61 6.05 4.48
N GLN A 244 -17.63 5.61 5.27
CA GLN A 244 -16.22 5.98 5.10
C GLN A 244 -15.67 5.44 3.78
N PHE A 245 -15.97 4.20 3.44
CA PHE A 245 -15.60 3.62 2.15
C PHE A 245 -16.22 4.40 0.97
N LEU A 246 -17.52 4.75 1.04
CA LEU A 246 -18.18 5.55 0.01
C LEU A 246 -17.57 6.94 -0.13
N ALA A 247 -17.22 7.60 0.99
CA ALA A 247 -16.56 8.89 0.95
C ALA A 247 -15.25 8.80 0.15
N LEU A 248 -14.44 7.76 0.38
CA LEU A 248 -13.20 7.52 -0.37
C LEU A 248 -13.49 7.22 -1.85
N ALA A 249 -14.46 6.35 -2.14
CA ALA A 249 -14.72 5.83 -3.48
C ALA A 249 -15.44 6.82 -4.41
N THR A 250 -16.01 7.91 -3.88
CA THR A 250 -16.88 8.80 -4.69
C THR A 250 -16.51 10.28 -4.63
N ALA A 251 -15.64 10.70 -3.72
CA ALA A 251 -15.39 12.14 -3.49
C ALA A 251 -14.36 12.76 -4.44
N LEU A 252 -13.52 11.94 -5.07
CA LEU A 252 -12.32 12.41 -5.73
C LEU A 252 -12.36 12.26 -7.26
N TYR A 253 -11.62 13.13 -7.93
CA TYR A 253 -11.39 13.10 -9.37
C TYR A 253 -9.89 12.95 -9.68
N ALA A 254 -9.59 12.16 -10.70
CA ALA A 254 -8.25 11.98 -11.25
C ALA A 254 -7.82 13.16 -12.15
N SER A 255 -8.78 14.00 -12.56
CA SER A 255 -8.59 15.17 -13.39
C SER A 255 -8.46 16.45 -12.56
N SER A 256 -7.97 17.53 -13.18
CA SER A 256 -7.88 18.85 -12.56
C SER A 256 -9.26 19.53 -12.45
N ALA A 257 -9.34 20.58 -11.61
CA ALA A 257 -10.58 21.37 -11.48
C ALA A 257 -10.93 22.16 -12.75
N GLN A 258 -9.97 22.34 -13.66
CA GLN A 258 -10.12 23.08 -14.92
C GLN A 258 -10.54 22.18 -16.08
N ASP A 259 -10.51 20.86 -15.90
CA ASP A 259 -10.89 19.93 -16.96
C ASP A 259 -12.41 20.00 -17.18
N SER A 260 -12.81 20.09 -18.44
CA SER A 260 -14.22 20.20 -18.85
C SER A 260 -15.05 18.95 -18.56
N ALA A 261 -14.41 17.81 -18.45
CA ALA A 261 -15.00 16.51 -18.13
C ALA A 261 -14.27 15.87 -16.94
N PRO A 262 -14.76 16.06 -15.70
CA PRO A 262 -14.14 15.46 -14.53
C PRO A 262 -14.09 13.93 -14.61
N LEU A 263 -12.89 13.36 -14.45
CA LEU A 263 -12.67 11.91 -14.44
C LEU A 263 -12.71 11.39 -13.00
N PRO A 264 -13.68 10.56 -12.60
CA PRO A 264 -13.73 10.02 -11.25
C PRO A 264 -12.46 9.21 -10.90
N LEU A 265 -11.96 9.38 -9.69
CA LEU A 265 -10.83 8.61 -9.14
C LEU A 265 -11.39 7.41 -8.37
N ASN A 266 -11.45 6.27 -9.02
CA ASN A 266 -11.85 4.99 -8.44
C ASN A 266 -11.18 3.84 -9.19
N ASN A 267 -11.24 2.61 -8.64
CA ASN A 267 -10.58 1.43 -9.19
C ASN A 267 -9.09 1.68 -9.45
N ASN A 268 -8.43 2.42 -8.55
CA ASN A 268 -7.04 2.87 -8.67
C ASN A 268 -6.04 1.80 -8.19
N TYR A 269 -6.28 0.55 -8.51
CA TYR A 269 -5.41 -0.59 -8.20
C TYR A 269 -4.86 -1.21 -9.46
N ARG A 270 -3.64 -1.76 -9.36
CA ARG A 270 -3.02 -2.52 -10.44
C ARG A 270 -3.60 -3.94 -10.47
N ARG A 271 -3.74 -4.52 -11.66
CA ARG A 271 -4.07 -5.95 -11.79
C ARG A 271 -2.97 -6.82 -11.17
N LEU A 272 -3.33 -8.02 -10.76
CA LEU A 272 -2.40 -9.01 -10.23
C LEU A 272 -1.31 -9.34 -11.24
N GLN A 273 -0.10 -9.48 -10.71
CA GLN A 273 1.08 -9.91 -11.44
C GLN A 273 1.40 -11.38 -11.11
N LEU A 274 2.13 -12.04 -11.99
CA LEU A 274 2.56 -13.40 -11.74
C LEU A 274 3.52 -13.44 -10.54
N PRO A 275 3.36 -14.41 -9.63
CA PRO A 275 4.28 -14.55 -8.51
C PRO A 275 5.67 -15.05 -8.99
N ASP A 276 5.77 -15.53 -10.22
CA ASP A 276 6.96 -16.17 -10.78
C ASP A 276 7.43 -17.32 -9.86
N SER A 277 8.71 -17.41 -9.58
CA SER A 277 9.29 -18.39 -8.64
C SER A 277 9.41 -17.87 -7.19
N ARG A 278 8.78 -16.73 -6.88
CA ARG A 278 8.91 -16.11 -5.55
C ARG A 278 8.16 -16.91 -4.49
N THR A 279 8.84 -17.11 -3.37
CA THR A 279 8.24 -17.61 -2.14
C THR A 279 7.74 -16.42 -1.33
N VAL A 280 6.57 -16.54 -0.74
CA VAL A 280 6.07 -15.59 0.25
C VAL A 280 6.44 -16.12 1.63
N LEU A 281 7.27 -15.39 2.37
CA LEU A 281 7.59 -15.74 3.75
C LEU A 281 6.44 -15.30 4.66
N VAL A 282 6.13 -16.11 5.66
CA VAL A 282 5.10 -15.78 6.66
C VAL A 282 5.68 -15.86 8.06
N SER A 283 5.32 -14.89 8.89
CA SER A 283 5.75 -14.82 10.29
C SER A 283 4.90 -15.66 11.24
N PHE A 284 3.88 -16.36 10.73
CA PHE A 284 2.92 -17.13 11.49
C PHE A 284 2.76 -18.55 10.91
N LYS A 285 2.25 -19.46 11.73
CA LYS A 285 1.89 -20.81 11.27
C LYS A 285 0.38 -20.89 11.09
N GLU A 286 -0.07 -21.42 9.95
CA GLU A 286 -1.48 -21.76 9.77
C GLU A 286 -1.82 -23.00 10.59
N GLY A 287 -2.90 -22.97 11.34
CA GLY A 287 -3.48 -24.15 11.99
C GLY A 287 -3.18 -24.37 13.47
N GLU A 288 -2.49 -23.50 14.18
CA GLU A 288 -2.43 -23.57 15.65
C GLU A 288 -3.62 -22.83 16.28
N CYS A 289 -4.79 -23.48 16.39
CA CYS A 289 -5.84 -23.03 17.31
C CYS A 289 -5.41 -23.31 18.74
N VAL A 290 -5.02 -22.29 19.49
CA VAL A 290 -4.81 -22.41 20.93
C VAL A 290 -6.17 -22.32 21.62
N PHE A 291 -6.73 -23.47 22.02
CA PHE A 291 -7.91 -23.48 22.87
C PHE A 291 -7.51 -23.19 24.30
N TYR A 292 -7.86 -22.05 24.83
CA TYR A 292 -7.79 -21.76 26.26
C TYR A 292 -8.96 -22.49 26.95
N THR A 293 -8.69 -23.62 27.56
CA THR A 293 -9.66 -24.21 28.49
C THR A 293 -9.57 -23.46 29.83
N ARG A 294 -10.71 -23.25 30.47
CA ARG A 294 -10.88 -22.52 31.74
C ARG A 294 -10.12 -23.12 32.93
N PHE A 295 -9.34 -24.19 32.68
CA PHE A 295 -8.64 -25.00 33.68
C PHE A 295 -7.15 -25.21 33.39
N GLY A 296 -6.45 -24.24 32.82
CA GLY A 296 -4.97 -24.16 32.91
C GLY A 296 -4.13 -25.31 32.34
N TYR A 297 -4.67 -26.20 31.51
CA TYR A 297 -3.91 -27.27 30.85
C TYR A 297 -3.79 -27.03 29.36
N TYR A 298 -2.54 -27.04 28.87
CA TYR A 298 -2.22 -26.90 27.43
C TYR A 298 -2.29 -28.27 26.75
N TRP A 299 -3.18 -28.44 25.77
CA TRP A 299 -3.12 -29.54 24.82
C TRP A 299 -2.75 -28.98 23.44
N ARG A 300 -1.69 -29.53 22.88
CA ARG A 300 -1.29 -29.29 21.49
C ARG A 300 -1.90 -30.38 20.63
N SER A 301 -2.89 -30.09 19.81
CA SER A 301 -3.41 -31.03 18.82
C SER A 301 -3.09 -30.56 17.41
N THR A 302 -2.24 -31.31 16.73
CA THR A 302 -2.04 -31.23 15.29
C THR A 302 -3.13 -32.06 14.63
N TRP A 303 -4.02 -31.43 13.86
CA TRP A 303 -4.96 -32.15 13.02
C TRP A 303 -4.28 -32.47 11.69
N LEU A 304 -3.96 -33.74 11.49
CA LEU A 304 -3.73 -34.33 10.16
C LEU A 304 -5.11 -34.52 9.51
N LEU A 305 -5.42 -33.74 8.49
CA LEU A 305 -6.55 -34.07 7.62
C LEU A 305 -6.20 -35.34 6.85
N SER A 306 -6.68 -36.51 7.29
CA SER A 306 -6.72 -37.70 6.47
C SER A 306 -7.91 -37.59 5.52
N SER A 307 -7.65 -37.78 4.25
CA SER A 307 -8.62 -37.85 3.17
C SER A 307 -9.39 -39.18 3.16
N GLU A 308 -10.10 -39.51 4.24
CA GLU A 308 -11.08 -40.60 4.19
C GLU A 308 -12.21 -40.29 5.17
N GLY A 309 -13.39 -40.01 4.60
CA GLY A 309 -14.60 -39.78 5.36
C GLY A 309 -15.12 -41.10 5.98
N HIS A 310 -15.24 -41.06 7.31
CA HIS A 310 -16.33 -41.76 8.04
C HIS A 310 -16.37 -41.19 9.47
N LEU A 311 -17.49 -40.56 9.77
CA LEU A 311 -17.90 -40.20 11.13
C LEU A 311 -18.20 -41.50 11.92
N LEU A 312 -17.62 -41.62 13.07
CA LEU A 312 -18.19 -42.29 14.24
C LEU A 312 -18.01 -41.39 15.45
#